data_b290fbb7bdb0eeb15f564e03d70f6050
#
_entry.id   b290fbb7bdb0eeb15f564e03d70f6050
#
_cell.length_a   1.000
_cell.length_b   1.000
_cell.length_c   1.000
_cell.angle_alpha   90.00
_cell.angle_beta   90.00
_cell.angle_gamma   90.00
#
_symmetry.space_group_name_H-M   'P 1'
#
loop_
_entity.id
_entity.type
_entity.pdbx_description
1 polymer ?
#
loop_
_entity_poly.entity_id
_entity_poly.type
_entity_poly.pdbx_seq_one_letter_code
_entity_poly.pdbx_strand_id
1 'polypeptide(L)'
;FEAITMENKLAVIGSACTGCGQCVETCPFGAISKTEDTVAGAVDITQYHNVWVFAEQREGKLMGVSIELLGEGRKLADAIGCQLCAVLCGHNVEGLVDELFAYGAEKVYLADAPELATYTSDAYTKAIMEAIEAYKPEIVLLGATHIGRDLGPCLAVQCNTGLTADCTRLEIDPETKGIMQTRPAFGGNLMATIVCPHHRPQMSTVRPGVMD
;
A
#
# COMPACT_ATOMS: atom_id res chain seq x y z
N PHE A 1 -27.66 -13.24 9.54
CA PHE A 1 -27.64 -12.72 8.16
C PHE A 1 -28.49 -13.64 7.29
N GLU A 2 -29.55 -13.16 6.70
CA GLU A 2 -30.46 -13.93 5.83
C GLU A 2 -29.89 -14.05 4.40
N ALA A 3 -28.61 -14.45 4.31
CA ALA A 3 -27.92 -14.58 3.01
C ALA A 3 -28.06 -15.97 2.38
N ILE A 4 -28.65 -16.94 3.11
CA ILE A 4 -28.91 -18.31 2.62
C ILE A 4 -30.36 -18.65 2.88
N THR A 5 -31.08 -19.07 1.86
CA THR A 5 -32.45 -19.59 1.93
C THR A 5 -32.48 -21.04 1.47
N MET A 6 -33.51 -21.78 1.89
CA MET A 6 -33.72 -23.16 1.43
C MET A 6 -34.84 -23.18 0.40
N GLU A 7 -34.51 -23.53 -0.83
CA GLU A 7 -35.47 -23.72 -1.91
C GLU A 7 -35.37 -25.17 -2.46
N ASN A 8 -36.49 -25.86 -2.45
CA ASN A 8 -36.56 -27.25 -2.94
C ASN A 8 -35.51 -28.21 -2.30
N LYS A 9 -35.23 -28.01 -1.00
CA LYS A 9 -34.19 -28.74 -0.23
C LYS A 9 -32.75 -28.41 -0.64
N LEU A 10 -32.52 -27.37 -1.42
CA LEU A 10 -31.19 -26.86 -1.77
C LEU A 10 -30.96 -25.53 -1.07
N ALA A 11 -29.74 -25.31 -0.62
CA ALA A 11 -29.31 -24.01 -0.11
C ALA A 11 -29.06 -23.06 -1.28
N VAL A 12 -29.76 -21.92 -1.28
CA VAL A 12 -29.58 -20.86 -2.29
C VAL A 12 -28.87 -19.71 -1.60
N ILE A 13 -27.72 -19.30 -2.14
CA ILE A 13 -26.93 -18.17 -1.65
C ILE A 13 -27.42 -16.92 -2.38
N GLY A 14 -28.00 -15.98 -1.62
CA GLY A 14 -28.56 -14.74 -2.15
C GLY A 14 -27.53 -13.61 -2.28
N SER A 15 -27.98 -12.49 -2.86
CA SER A 15 -27.17 -11.28 -3.09
C SER A 15 -26.68 -10.58 -1.80
N ALA A 16 -27.24 -10.92 -0.65
CA ALA A 16 -26.78 -10.43 0.65
C ALA A 16 -25.54 -11.18 1.17
N CYS A 17 -25.03 -12.17 0.43
CA CYS A 17 -23.83 -12.91 0.79
C CYS A 17 -22.58 -12.04 0.67
N THR A 18 -21.82 -11.94 1.76
CA THR A 18 -20.56 -11.19 1.82
C THR A 18 -19.32 -12.06 1.55
N GLY A 19 -19.49 -13.35 1.23
CA GLY A 19 -18.38 -14.27 1.00
C GLY A 19 -17.55 -14.61 2.25
N CYS A 20 -18.05 -14.38 3.45
CA CYS A 20 -17.29 -14.54 4.71
C CYS A 20 -16.85 -15.98 5.01
N GLY A 21 -17.40 -17.00 4.32
CA GLY A 21 -17.04 -18.41 4.50
C GLY A 21 -17.66 -19.11 5.72
N GLN A 22 -18.32 -18.40 6.60
CA GLN A 22 -18.85 -18.95 7.86
C GLN A 22 -19.83 -20.12 7.67
N CYS A 23 -20.61 -20.10 6.57
CA CYS A 23 -21.51 -21.19 6.20
C CYS A 23 -20.77 -22.47 5.79
N VAL A 24 -19.55 -22.37 5.28
CA VAL A 24 -18.71 -23.51 4.91
C VAL A 24 -18.26 -24.24 6.17
N GLU A 25 -17.76 -23.49 7.15
CA GLU A 25 -17.27 -24.02 8.43
C GLU A 25 -18.40 -24.61 9.30
N THR A 26 -19.61 -24.03 9.19
CA THR A 26 -20.75 -24.44 10.04
C THR A 26 -21.61 -25.52 9.40
N CYS A 27 -21.39 -25.89 8.13
CA CYS A 27 -22.19 -26.90 7.44
C CYS A 27 -21.83 -28.32 7.94
N PRO A 28 -22.71 -29.02 8.68
CA PRO A 28 -22.38 -30.33 9.24
C PRO A 28 -22.24 -31.42 8.16
N PHE A 29 -22.70 -31.14 6.95
CA PHE A 29 -22.67 -32.10 5.84
C PHE A 29 -21.54 -31.81 4.83
N GLY A 30 -20.75 -30.75 5.02
CA GLY A 30 -19.74 -30.29 4.05
C GLY A 30 -20.32 -29.99 2.66
N ALA A 31 -21.61 -29.63 2.59
CA ALA A 31 -22.33 -29.43 1.34
C ALA A 31 -22.13 -28.04 0.73
N ILE A 32 -21.43 -27.15 1.41
CA ILE A 32 -21.12 -25.81 0.96
C ILE A 32 -19.60 -25.72 0.83
N SER A 33 -19.12 -25.45 -0.36
CA SER A 33 -17.72 -25.14 -0.62
C SER A 33 -17.58 -23.68 -1.02
N LYS A 34 -16.51 -23.03 -0.56
CA LYS A 34 -16.06 -21.77 -1.12
C LYS A 34 -15.09 -22.13 -2.24
N THR A 35 -15.45 -21.82 -3.50
CA THR A 35 -14.45 -21.80 -4.55
C THR A 35 -13.40 -20.77 -4.16
N GLU A 36 -12.12 -21.11 -4.26
CA GLU A 36 -11.07 -20.12 -4.12
C GLU A 36 -11.45 -18.98 -5.07
N ASP A 37 -11.71 -17.81 -4.47
CA ASP A 37 -12.01 -16.63 -5.24
C ASP A 37 -10.82 -16.46 -6.18
N THR A 38 -11.05 -16.50 -7.48
CA THR A 38 -10.19 -15.78 -8.40
C THR A 38 -10.36 -14.32 -7.95
N VAL A 39 -9.39 -13.85 -7.15
CA VAL A 39 -9.46 -12.51 -6.55
C VAL A 39 -9.63 -11.54 -7.70
N ALA A 40 -10.82 -10.95 -7.81
CA ALA A 40 -11.12 -10.05 -8.91
C ALA A 40 -10.08 -8.93 -8.91
N GLY A 41 -9.36 -8.78 -10.02
CA GLY A 41 -8.28 -7.80 -10.13
C GLY A 41 -6.92 -8.27 -9.60
N ALA A 42 -6.72 -9.57 -9.29
CA ALA A 42 -5.39 -10.09 -9.01
C ALA A 42 -4.46 -9.79 -10.19
N VAL A 43 -3.29 -9.27 -9.88
CA VAL A 43 -2.28 -8.90 -10.89
C VAL A 43 -1.17 -9.93 -10.92
N ASP A 44 -0.44 -10.00 -12.03
CA ASP A 44 0.80 -10.76 -12.09
C ASP A 44 1.88 -10.06 -11.24
N ILE A 45 1.99 -10.50 -9.98
CA ILE A 45 2.88 -9.90 -8.98
C ILE A 45 4.36 -10.02 -9.35
N THR A 46 4.74 -10.93 -10.26
CA THR A 46 6.13 -11.13 -10.68
C THR A 46 6.70 -9.97 -11.49
N GLN A 47 5.84 -9.08 -11.99
CA GLN A 47 6.22 -7.89 -12.73
C GLN A 47 6.55 -6.69 -11.83
N TYR A 48 6.28 -6.79 -10.52
CA TYR A 48 6.42 -5.70 -9.58
C TYR A 48 7.73 -5.82 -8.81
N HIS A 49 8.46 -4.71 -8.69
CA HIS A 49 9.79 -4.66 -8.10
C HIS A 49 10.01 -3.36 -7.34
N ASN A 50 10.95 -3.37 -6.43
CA ASN A 50 11.45 -2.22 -5.70
C ASN A 50 10.50 -1.68 -4.62
N VAL A 51 11.11 -1.06 -3.64
CA VAL A 51 10.43 -0.33 -2.57
C VAL A 51 10.46 1.15 -2.90
N TRP A 52 9.29 1.77 -2.92
CA TRP A 52 9.14 3.19 -3.18
C TRP A 52 8.73 3.93 -1.93
N VAL A 53 9.31 5.09 -1.73
CA VAL A 53 8.95 6.05 -0.70
C VAL A 53 8.45 7.33 -1.38
N PHE A 54 7.24 7.75 -1.05
CA PHE A 54 6.79 9.09 -1.42
C PHE A 54 7.56 10.11 -0.59
N ALA A 55 8.42 10.86 -1.26
CA ALA A 55 9.24 11.92 -0.67
C ALA A 55 8.38 13.18 -0.51
N GLU A 56 7.62 13.25 0.58
CA GLU A 56 6.84 14.45 0.90
C GLU A 56 7.79 15.62 1.13
N GLN A 57 7.53 16.71 0.43
CA GLN A 57 8.22 17.97 0.58
C GLN A 57 7.22 19.11 0.76
N ARG A 58 7.64 20.20 1.36
CA ARG A 58 6.87 21.43 1.47
C ARG A 58 7.82 22.61 1.25
N GLU A 59 7.44 23.48 0.34
CA GLU A 59 8.22 24.69 0.01
C GLU A 59 9.70 24.40 -0.28
N GLY A 60 9.97 23.31 -1.01
CA GLY A 60 11.32 22.91 -1.38
C GLY A 60 12.16 22.32 -0.23
N LYS A 61 11.53 21.79 0.80
CA LYS A 61 12.19 21.09 1.92
C LYS A 61 11.58 19.71 2.12
N LEU A 62 12.43 18.69 2.25
CA LEU A 62 11.98 17.34 2.61
C LEU A 62 11.38 17.35 4.01
N MET A 63 10.28 16.65 4.16
CA MET A 63 9.67 16.43 5.47
C MET A 63 10.40 15.30 6.21
N GLY A 64 10.55 15.42 7.52
CA GLY A 64 11.25 14.43 8.34
C GLY A 64 10.73 12.99 8.18
N VAL A 65 9.41 12.84 7.97
CA VAL A 65 8.81 11.54 7.70
C VAL A 65 9.34 10.89 6.41
N SER A 66 9.71 11.65 5.40
CA SER A 66 10.30 11.12 4.16
C SER A 66 11.66 10.51 4.43
N ILE A 67 12.47 11.14 5.26
CA ILE A 67 13.79 10.65 5.67
C ILE A 67 13.66 9.36 6.50
N GLU A 68 12.75 9.37 7.47
CA GLU A 68 12.40 8.21 8.30
C GLU A 68 11.97 7.01 7.43
N LEU A 69 11.11 7.28 6.43
CA LEU A 69 10.65 6.23 5.50
C LEU A 69 11.74 5.72 4.55
N LEU A 70 12.73 6.54 4.18
CA LEU A 70 13.87 6.06 3.41
C LEU A 70 14.71 5.09 4.24
N GLY A 71 14.92 5.37 5.54
CA GLY A 71 15.58 4.43 6.45
C GLY A 71 14.84 3.10 6.57
N GLU A 72 13.53 3.14 6.77
CA GLU A 72 12.70 1.92 6.86
C GLU A 72 12.59 1.19 5.51
N GLY A 73 12.39 1.94 4.43
CA GLY A 73 12.37 1.40 3.07
C GLY A 73 13.66 0.68 2.69
N ARG A 74 14.83 1.14 3.19
CA ARG A 74 16.12 0.47 3.00
C ARG A 74 16.13 -0.92 3.63
N LYS A 75 15.63 -1.03 4.88
CA LYS A 75 15.54 -2.33 5.58
C LYS A 75 14.66 -3.31 4.81
N LEU A 76 13.50 -2.83 4.31
CA LEU A 76 12.59 -3.64 3.51
C LEU A 76 13.19 -4.06 2.17
N ALA A 77 13.83 -3.12 1.46
CA ALA A 77 14.48 -3.37 0.17
C ALA A 77 15.61 -4.40 0.30
N ASP A 78 16.43 -4.31 1.34
CA ASP A 78 17.49 -5.29 1.64
C ASP A 78 16.91 -6.67 1.93
N ALA A 79 15.80 -6.76 2.65
CA ALA A 79 15.17 -8.04 3.01
C ALA A 79 14.57 -8.80 1.80
N ILE A 80 14.17 -8.08 0.74
CA ILE A 80 13.65 -8.68 -0.50
C ILE A 80 14.66 -8.65 -1.64
N GLY A 81 15.82 -8.01 -1.46
CA GLY A 81 16.90 -7.96 -2.44
C GLY A 81 16.60 -7.06 -3.65
N CYS A 82 16.03 -5.88 -3.42
CA CYS A 82 15.66 -4.93 -4.47
C CYS A 82 16.16 -3.50 -4.17
N GLN A 83 15.88 -2.58 -5.08
CA GLN A 83 16.27 -1.18 -4.92
C GLN A 83 15.28 -0.40 -4.05
N LEU A 84 15.84 0.55 -3.28
CA LEU A 84 15.06 1.62 -2.66
C LEU A 84 14.97 2.80 -3.63
N CYS A 85 13.74 3.22 -3.92
CA CYS A 85 13.46 4.35 -4.80
C CYS A 85 12.65 5.43 -4.06
N ALA A 86 12.84 6.68 -4.44
CA ALA A 86 12.00 7.78 -3.99
C ALA A 86 11.12 8.31 -5.12
N VAL A 87 9.92 8.76 -4.80
CA VAL A 87 9.04 9.49 -5.72
C VAL A 87 8.89 10.90 -5.20
N LEU A 88 9.36 11.88 -5.96
CA LEU A 88 9.35 13.29 -5.61
C LEU A 88 8.46 14.07 -6.58
N CYS A 89 7.45 14.75 -6.04
CA CYS A 89 6.55 15.60 -6.82
C CYS A 89 6.63 17.03 -6.30
N GLY A 90 6.63 17.99 -7.24
CA GLY A 90 6.64 19.41 -6.89
C GLY A 90 6.88 20.32 -8.09
N HIS A 91 7.26 21.55 -7.79
CA HIS A 91 7.72 22.52 -8.78
C HIS A 91 9.02 23.18 -8.29
N ASN A 92 10.04 23.16 -9.14
CA ASN A 92 11.41 23.59 -8.81
C ASN A 92 12.00 22.79 -7.62
N VAL A 93 11.77 21.47 -7.59
CA VAL A 93 12.19 20.57 -6.51
C VAL A 93 13.38 19.67 -6.87
N GLU A 94 13.93 19.80 -8.07
CA GLU A 94 15.08 19.03 -8.56
C GLU A 94 16.27 19.08 -7.56
N GLY A 95 16.48 20.23 -6.88
CA GLY A 95 17.53 20.38 -5.88
C GLY A 95 17.42 19.44 -4.67
N LEU A 96 16.28 18.77 -4.46
CA LEU A 96 16.10 17.78 -3.38
C LEU A 96 16.56 16.36 -3.78
N VAL A 97 16.87 16.13 -5.04
CA VAL A 97 17.24 14.80 -5.55
C VAL A 97 18.55 14.31 -4.92
N ASP A 98 19.56 15.18 -4.81
CA ASP A 98 20.84 14.84 -4.20
C ASP A 98 20.66 14.51 -2.69
N GLU A 99 19.76 15.20 -2.02
CA GLU A 99 19.45 14.94 -0.63
C GLU A 99 18.79 13.56 -0.46
N LEU A 100 17.88 13.17 -1.36
CA LEU A 100 17.27 11.85 -1.38
C LEU A 100 18.29 10.73 -1.59
N PHE A 101 19.26 10.93 -2.49
CA PHE A 101 20.38 10.01 -2.67
C PHE A 101 21.27 9.93 -1.42
N ALA A 102 21.52 11.04 -0.75
CA ALA A 102 22.30 11.06 0.50
C ALA A 102 21.61 10.28 1.62
N TYR A 103 20.26 10.23 1.63
CA TYR A 103 19.48 9.41 2.56
C TYR A 103 19.23 7.97 2.09
N GLY A 104 19.91 7.52 1.03
CA GLY A 104 19.98 6.12 0.63
C GLY A 104 19.02 5.69 -0.47
N ALA A 105 18.30 6.60 -1.12
CA ALA A 105 17.60 6.27 -2.34
C ALA A 105 18.61 5.89 -3.44
N GLU A 106 18.35 4.81 -4.17
CA GLU A 106 19.19 4.39 -5.30
C GLU A 106 18.65 4.94 -6.64
N LYS A 107 17.39 5.36 -6.62
CA LYS A 107 16.71 5.95 -7.77
C LYS A 107 15.66 6.96 -7.29
N VAL A 108 15.51 8.04 -8.02
CA VAL A 108 14.49 9.05 -7.77
C VAL A 108 13.63 9.22 -9.02
N TYR A 109 12.33 9.05 -8.87
CA TYR A 109 11.35 9.41 -9.89
C TYR A 109 10.87 10.82 -9.60
N LEU A 110 11.24 11.76 -10.46
CA LEU A 110 10.95 13.17 -10.30
C LEU A 110 9.81 13.58 -11.22
N ALA A 111 8.76 14.14 -10.65
CA ALA A 111 7.72 14.88 -11.36
C ALA A 111 7.83 16.36 -10.97
N ASP A 112 8.45 17.17 -11.80
CA ASP A 112 8.63 18.61 -11.58
C ASP A 112 7.85 19.39 -12.63
N ALA A 113 6.75 20.02 -12.19
CA ALA A 113 5.86 20.78 -13.08
C ALA A 113 5.14 21.91 -12.31
N PRO A 114 4.80 23.03 -12.96
CA PRO A 114 4.08 24.13 -12.32
C PRO A 114 2.77 23.72 -11.68
N GLU A 115 2.07 22.73 -12.23
CA GLU A 115 0.80 22.19 -11.72
C GLU A 115 0.97 21.45 -10.38
N LEU A 116 2.20 21.05 -10.05
CA LEU A 116 2.57 20.39 -8.80
C LEU A 116 3.13 21.34 -7.75
N ALA A 117 3.13 22.65 -8.00
CA ALA A 117 3.64 23.66 -7.07
C ALA A 117 2.87 23.66 -5.72
N THR A 118 1.58 23.40 -5.78
CA THR A 118 0.72 23.24 -4.61
C THR A 118 0.10 21.84 -4.64
N TYR A 119 0.11 21.17 -3.50
CA TYR A 119 -0.51 19.85 -3.41
C TYR A 119 -2.00 19.90 -3.75
N THR A 120 -2.39 19.08 -4.71
CA THR A 120 -3.77 18.67 -4.96
C THR A 120 -3.77 17.16 -5.17
N SER A 121 -4.77 16.46 -4.61
CA SER A 121 -4.85 15.01 -4.72
C SER A 121 -4.88 14.54 -6.19
N ASP A 122 -5.61 15.22 -7.05
CA ASP A 122 -5.75 14.83 -8.46
C ASP A 122 -4.43 14.93 -9.23
N ALA A 123 -3.71 16.06 -9.11
CA ALA A 123 -2.46 16.27 -9.87
C ALA A 123 -1.36 15.31 -9.39
N TYR A 124 -1.20 15.17 -8.07
CA TYR A 124 -0.20 14.26 -7.49
C TYR A 124 -0.54 12.80 -7.78
N THR A 125 -1.81 12.40 -7.64
CA THR A 125 -2.24 11.04 -7.97
C THR A 125 -1.93 10.72 -9.43
N LYS A 126 -2.26 11.61 -10.36
CA LYS A 126 -1.98 11.41 -11.79
C LYS A 126 -0.49 11.20 -12.05
N ALA A 127 0.37 12.11 -11.55
CA ALA A 127 1.81 12.03 -11.76
C ALA A 127 2.42 10.73 -11.19
N ILE A 128 1.98 10.32 -9.99
CA ILE A 128 2.50 9.11 -9.34
C ILE A 128 1.95 7.86 -10.04
N MET A 129 0.69 7.85 -10.46
CA MET A 129 0.11 6.72 -11.19
C MET A 129 0.82 6.45 -12.51
N GLU A 130 1.15 7.48 -13.29
CA GLU A 130 1.94 7.33 -14.51
C GLU A 130 3.30 6.62 -14.23
N ALA A 131 3.94 6.95 -13.12
CA ALA A 131 5.16 6.27 -12.70
C ALA A 131 4.90 4.83 -12.22
N ILE A 132 3.85 4.58 -11.42
CA ILE A 132 3.48 3.24 -10.93
C ILE A 132 3.17 2.29 -12.10
N GLU A 133 2.42 2.75 -13.09
CA GLU A 133 2.08 1.97 -14.28
C GLU A 133 3.31 1.62 -15.12
N ALA A 134 4.25 2.57 -15.25
CA ALA A 134 5.46 2.38 -16.04
C ALA A 134 6.49 1.47 -15.36
N TYR A 135 6.63 1.56 -14.03
CA TYR A 135 7.74 0.95 -13.30
C TYR A 135 7.34 -0.11 -12.29
N LYS A 136 6.04 -0.29 -12.02
CA LYS A 136 5.46 -1.38 -11.23
C LYS A 136 6.17 -1.63 -9.89
N PRO A 137 6.08 -0.71 -8.92
CA PRO A 137 6.68 -0.92 -7.61
C PRO A 137 6.02 -2.07 -6.84
N GLU A 138 6.80 -2.84 -6.09
CA GLU A 138 6.32 -3.90 -5.20
C GLU A 138 5.65 -3.32 -3.95
N ILE A 139 6.29 -2.31 -3.35
CA ILE A 139 5.86 -1.66 -2.13
C ILE A 139 5.87 -0.15 -2.33
N VAL A 140 4.84 0.54 -1.84
CA VAL A 140 4.79 2.02 -1.81
C VAL A 140 4.49 2.49 -0.39
N LEU A 141 5.40 3.26 0.17
CA LEU A 141 5.31 3.85 1.51
C LEU A 141 5.02 5.34 1.43
N LEU A 142 4.07 5.81 2.25
CA LEU A 142 3.75 7.22 2.41
C LEU A 142 3.78 7.57 3.91
N GLY A 143 4.10 8.80 4.26
CA GLY A 143 3.92 9.29 5.63
C GLY A 143 2.43 9.43 5.95
N ALA A 144 2.00 9.08 7.17
CA ALA A 144 0.63 9.31 7.64
C ALA A 144 0.41 10.79 8.04
N THR A 145 0.84 11.70 7.20
CA THR A 145 0.61 13.15 7.26
C THR A 145 -0.77 13.48 6.68
N HIS A 146 -1.16 14.75 6.67
CA HIS A 146 -2.38 15.17 5.97
C HIS A 146 -2.33 14.85 4.48
N ILE A 147 -1.17 15.06 3.81
CA ILE A 147 -0.98 14.76 2.39
C ILE A 147 -1.02 13.24 2.17
N GLY A 148 -0.23 12.47 2.91
CA GLY A 148 -0.17 11.03 2.67
C GLY A 148 -1.47 10.29 3.01
N ARG A 149 -2.27 10.78 3.96
CA ARG A 149 -3.59 10.23 4.28
C ARG A 149 -4.65 10.54 3.22
N ASP A 150 -4.47 11.61 2.47
CA ASP A 150 -5.31 11.97 1.34
C ASP A 150 -4.87 11.26 0.05
N LEU A 151 -3.57 11.31 -0.25
CA LEU A 151 -2.98 10.74 -1.47
C LEU A 151 -2.99 9.20 -1.51
N GLY A 152 -2.65 8.55 -0.39
CA GLY A 152 -2.53 7.10 -0.31
C GLY A 152 -3.80 6.36 -0.74
N PRO A 153 -4.99 6.68 -0.20
CA PRO A 153 -6.24 6.08 -0.65
C PRO A 153 -6.55 6.32 -2.13
N CYS A 154 -6.25 7.52 -2.66
CA CYS A 154 -6.44 7.83 -4.08
C CYS A 154 -5.61 6.91 -4.99
N LEU A 155 -4.34 6.73 -4.65
CA LEU A 155 -3.45 5.79 -5.35
C LEU A 155 -3.93 4.34 -5.22
N ALA A 156 -4.29 3.91 -4.00
CA ALA A 156 -4.72 2.53 -3.77
C ALA A 156 -5.96 2.15 -4.58
N VAL A 157 -6.94 3.05 -4.67
CA VAL A 157 -8.15 2.84 -5.48
C VAL A 157 -7.80 2.72 -6.96
N GLN A 158 -6.94 3.58 -7.49
CA GLN A 158 -6.55 3.53 -8.91
C GLN A 158 -5.71 2.29 -9.24
N CYS A 159 -4.85 1.84 -8.32
CA CYS A 159 -4.10 0.60 -8.45
C CYS A 159 -4.96 -0.66 -8.22
N ASN A 160 -6.23 -0.51 -7.81
CA ASN A 160 -7.07 -1.63 -7.37
C ASN A 160 -6.39 -2.49 -6.30
N THR A 161 -5.79 -1.85 -5.30
CA THR A 161 -5.04 -2.51 -4.23
C THR A 161 -5.50 -2.05 -2.85
N GLY A 162 -5.01 -2.72 -1.80
CA GLY A 162 -5.27 -2.33 -0.41
C GLY A 162 -4.26 -1.31 0.10
N LEU A 163 -4.69 -0.50 1.06
CA LEU A 163 -3.84 0.42 1.82
C LEU A 163 -3.99 0.16 3.31
N THR A 164 -2.88 -0.10 4.00
CA THR A 164 -2.88 -0.16 5.47
C THR A 164 -2.49 1.21 6.03
N ALA A 165 -3.41 1.82 6.78
CA ALA A 165 -3.22 3.16 7.29
C ALA A 165 -2.60 3.19 8.70
N ASP A 166 -1.77 4.21 8.96
CA ASP A 166 -1.19 4.50 10.28
C ASP A 166 -0.33 3.35 10.86
N CYS A 167 0.46 2.70 10.02
CA CYS A 167 1.37 1.65 10.43
C CYS A 167 2.41 2.17 11.44
N THR A 168 2.74 1.32 12.39
CA THR A 168 3.78 1.58 13.40
C THR A 168 4.91 0.56 13.34
N ARG A 169 4.79 -0.47 12.50
CA ARG A 169 5.83 -1.47 12.26
C ARG A 169 5.63 -2.07 10.88
N LEU A 170 6.72 -2.25 10.15
CA LEU A 170 6.77 -2.89 8.84
C LEU A 170 7.85 -3.97 8.86
N GLU A 171 7.54 -5.14 8.32
CA GLU A 171 8.47 -6.26 8.24
C GLU A 171 8.22 -7.04 6.95
N ILE A 172 9.23 -7.77 6.48
CA ILE A 172 9.06 -8.71 5.37
C ILE A 172 8.85 -10.10 5.93
N ASP A 173 7.79 -10.75 5.49
CA ASP A 173 7.55 -12.16 5.76
C ASP A 173 8.66 -13.00 5.10
N PRO A 174 9.41 -13.82 5.86
CA PRO A 174 10.51 -14.59 5.31
C PRO A 174 10.09 -15.66 4.30
N GLU A 175 8.84 -16.14 4.38
CA GLU A 175 8.31 -17.19 3.50
C GLU A 175 7.73 -16.60 2.21
N THR A 176 6.82 -15.66 2.33
CA THR A 176 6.08 -15.09 1.20
C THR A 176 6.76 -13.91 0.53
N LYS A 177 7.77 -13.29 1.21
CA LYS A 177 8.41 -12.03 0.83
C LYS A 177 7.45 -10.84 0.72
N GLY A 178 6.22 -10.99 1.16
CA GLY A 178 5.24 -9.92 1.28
C GLY A 178 5.51 -9.04 2.50
N ILE A 179 5.03 -7.80 2.44
CA ILE A 179 5.14 -6.89 3.58
C ILE A 179 4.06 -7.19 4.63
N MET A 180 4.47 -7.31 5.88
CA MET A 180 3.61 -7.37 7.06
C MET A 180 3.47 -5.98 7.66
N GLN A 181 2.28 -5.44 7.62
CA GLN A 181 1.97 -4.06 7.97
C GLN A 181 1.21 -4.04 9.30
N THR A 182 1.88 -3.67 10.38
CA THR A 182 1.30 -3.69 11.73
C THR A 182 0.85 -2.30 12.15
N ARG A 183 -0.38 -2.22 12.62
CA ARG A 183 -1.00 -0.98 13.11
C ARG A 183 -1.77 -1.20 14.41
N PRO A 184 -1.90 -0.19 15.27
CA PRO A 184 -2.84 -0.22 16.38
C PRO A 184 -4.29 -0.26 15.87
N ALA A 185 -5.11 -1.11 16.49
CA ALA A 185 -6.53 -1.21 16.25
C ALA A 185 -7.32 -1.06 17.57
N PHE A 186 -8.61 -0.79 17.49
CA PHE A 186 -9.51 -0.68 18.64
C PHE A 186 -8.97 0.20 19.77
N GLY A 187 -8.60 1.45 19.45
CA GLY A 187 -8.09 2.39 20.43
C GLY A 187 -6.69 2.07 20.96
N GLY A 188 -5.92 1.24 20.26
CA GLY A 188 -4.54 0.87 20.63
C GLY A 188 -4.43 -0.37 21.52
N ASN A 189 -5.54 -1.02 21.88
CA ASN A 189 -5.52 -2.21 22.73
C ASN A 189 -5.10 -3.49 21.99
N LEU A 190 -5.17 -3.48 20.67
CA LEU A 190 -4.77 -4.60 19.82
C LEU A 190 -3.84 -4.10 18.71
N MET A 191 -2.91 -4.95 18.32
CA MET A 191 -2.07 -4.74 17.14
C MET A 191 -2.58 -5.67 16.02
N ALA A 192 -2.93 -5.09 14.88
CA ALA A 192 -3.35 -5.82 13.70
C ALA A 192 -2.20 -5.85 12.69
N THR A 193 -1.81 -7.04 12.24
CA THR A 193 -0.88 -7.22 11.13
C THR A 193 -1.67 -7.56 9.87
N ILE A 194 -1.50 -6.76 8.83
CA ILE A 194 -2.24 -6.83 7.58
C ILE A 194 -1.26 -7.18 6.46
N VAL A 195 -1.69 -8.06 5.56
CA VAL A 195 -0.94 -8.48 4.38
C VAL A 195 -1.78 -8.27 3.12
N CYS A 196 -1.14 -8.08 1.98
CA CYS A 196 -1.79 -7.91 0.67
C CYS A 196 -1.18 -8.89 -0.35
N PRO A 197 -1.61 -10.18 -0.34
CA PRO A 197 -0.94 -11.22 -1.11
C PRO A 197 -1.23 -11.17 -2.62
N HIS A 198 -2.36 -10.59 -3.06
CA HIS A 198 -2.87 -10.75 -4.44
C HIS A 198 -2.86 -9.48 -5.27
N HIS A 199 -2.58 -8.32 -4.68
CA HIS A 199 -2.60 -7.02 -5.36
C HIS A 199 -1.28 -6.28 -5.17
N ARG A 200 -0.96 -5.42 -6.12
CA ARG A 200 0.24 -4.57 -6.12
C ARG A 200 -0.08 -3.15 -6.59
N PRO A 201 0.69 -2.18 -6.13
CA PRO A 201 1.69 -2.28 -5.06
C PRO A 201 1.07 -2.59 -3.69
N GLN A 202 1.86 -3.15 -2.76
CA GLN A 202 1.49 -3.24 -1.35
C GLN A 202 1.69 -1.87 -0.72
N MET A 203 0.65 -1.27 -0.17
CA MET A 203 0.69 0.15 0.22
C MET A 203 0.45 0.36 1.71
N SER A 204 1.22 1.26 2.30
CA SER A 204 1.02 1.71 3.68
C SER A 204 1.21 3.21 3.83
N THR A 205 0.42 3.80 4.74
CA THR A 205 0.82 5.03 5.37
C THR A 205 1.43 4.73 6.74
N VAL A 206 2.54 5.39 7.07
CA VAL A 206 3.32 5.16 8.28
C VAL A 206 3.24 6.37 9.18
N ARG A 207 2.97 6.16 10.45
CA ARG A 207 2.89 7.23 11.44
C ARG A 207 4.25 7.89 11.60
N PRO A 208 4.36 9.24 11.49
CA PRO A 208 5.61 9.95 11.72
C PRO A 208 6.15 9.75 13.14
N GLY A 209 7.48 9.63 13.27
CA GLY A 209 8.17 9.51 14.56
C GLY A 209 8.08 8.13 15.22
N VAL A 210 7.81 7.07 14.44
CA VAL A 210 7.70 5.69 14.95
C VAL A 210 8.71 4.73 14.33
N MET A 211 9.35 5.11 13.23
CA MET A 211 10.44 4.36 12.59
C MET A 211 11.77 5.05 12.88
N ASP A 212 12.86 4.27 13.01
CA ASP A 212 14.23 4.76 13.27
C ASP A 212 14.97 5.08 11.97
#